data_2bcce88ef14745304d588b9d17247759
#
_entry.id   2bcce88ef14745304d588b9d17247759
#
_cell.length_a   1.000
_cell.length_b   1.000
_cell.length_c   1.000
_cell.angle_alpha   90.00
_cell.angle_beta   90.00
_cell.angle_gamma   90.00
#
_symmetry.space_group_name_H-M   'P 1'
#
loop_
_entity.id
_entity.type
_entity.pdbx_description
1 polymer ?
#
loop_
_entity_poly.entity_id
_entity_poly.type
_entity_poly.pdbx_seq_one_letter_code
_entity_poly.pdbx_strand_id
1 'polypeptide(L)'
;SDVDYLVYYPRTDGANGKFKEVEIQYSEDGSAFTPLADKDFLGSASATKVLFDAPVRAKSFRFIVKTGAGDGQGFASCAEMEFYAKNPEAFDYSTLFADETCSELKAGITEADIEKCEFPFFKNLAYYMIKGKYEPEFRVGEFKAYPNPDIQSGTHKTNPYSLLDNPTGISVKANENLIVLVGDTHGYDISLKVQNLDAPESDGFGGVTYPLSRGTNKLTISEKGLVYVMYHTRTLDDAAALPVKIHFASGTVNGYFDSQKHEGRWNELLGKATDKYFDVVGKYAHMTFETNDYRKYAANNGNELIDLYDQIVLNEMQLLGLEKYDKMFRNRMYLNVMYQSYMYATSYHTAYNQTTMSDICNPSKLKTSACWGPAHEIGHCNQTRLGVMWIGMTEVTNNIMSEYIQTTIFGQGSRIQTEDMGDVYRNRYSKAWNGIIVAGSSHADFSNIGDDANDVFCKLVPFWQLELYFGKVLGRTPLQQSDKGGFYPDVYEYARNKDYTGMTDGDIQLDFVYNCCLSAKMNLLDFFEKWGFLTPVNKKIEDYDTRTLTVTPDMVDALRHKVNGLGYSKPDVALEYISDNSFELYKSRASVVAGSHATHTAKSFTEGKTEAIGEAITIQGWKNVVAY
;
A
#
# COMPACT_ATOMS: atom_id res chain seq x y z
N SER A 1 -32.02 -32.25 10.99
CA SER A 1 -30.70 -32.44 11.62
C SER A 1 -30.45 -31.29 12.57
N ASP A 2 -29.66 -31.55 13.61
CA ASP A 2 -29.18 -30.49 14.49
C ASP A 2 -27.98 -29.83 13.81
N VAL A 3 -27.96 -28.51 13.83
CA VAL A 3 -26.90 -27.68 13.21
C VAL A 3 -26.29 -26.78 14.30
N ASP A 4 -24.98 -26.81 14.44
CA ASP A 4 -24.24 -26.02 15.43
C ASP A 4 -23.63 -24.76 14.83
N TYR A 5 -23.31 -24.81 13.53
CA TYR A 5 -22.74 -23.66 12.83
C TYR A 5 -22.95 -23.80 11.33
N LEU A 6 -22.79 -22.68 10.64
CA LEU A 6 -22.73 -22.62 9.18
C LEU A 6 -21.47 -21.92 8.70
N VAL A 7 -21.10 -22.16 7.44
CA VAL A 7 -20.05 -21.44 6.75
C VAL A 7 -20.63 -20.85 5.46
N TYR A 8 -20.54 -19.54 5.33
CA TYR A 8 -20.88 -18.80 4.12
C TYR A 8 -19.64 -18.60 3.28
N TYR A 9 -19.69 -18.98 2.01
CA TYR A 9 -18.67 -18.72 1.01
C TYR A 9 -19.18 -17.63 0.05
N PRO A 10 -18.54 -16.45 0.04
CA PRO A 10 -18.90 -15.39 -0.90
C PRO A 10 -18.48 -15.77 -2.32
N ARG A 11 -19.08 -15.10 -3.30
CA ARG A 11 -18.62 -15.22 -4.69
C ARG A 11 -17.16 -14.75 -4.82
N THR A 12 -16.40 -15.38 -5.72
CA THR A 12 -14.99 -15.07 -5.95
C THR A 12 -14.80 -13.94 -6.99
N ASP A 13 -15.76 -13.76 -7.88
CA ASP A 13 -15.77 -12.75 -8.91
C ASP A 13 -16.61 -11.53 -8.49
N GLY A 14 -16.01 -10.35 -8.53
CA GLY A 14 -16.67 -9.09 -8.19
C GLY A 14 -17.10 -8.95 -6.72
N ALA A 15 -17.54 -7.76 -6.37
CA ALA A 15 -17.96 -7.43 -5.00
C ALA A 15 -19.48 -7.52 -4.78
N ASN A 16 -20.28 -7.38 -5.86
CA ASN A 16 -21.72 -7.15 -5.77
C ASN A 16 -22.48 -8.25 -5.04
N GLY A 17 -23.21 -7.87 -4.01
CA GLY A 17 -24.10 -8.75 -3.27
C GLY A 17 -23.42 -9.66 -2.25
N LYS A 18 -22.12 -9.57 -2.01
CA LYS A 18 -21.51 -10.25 -0.85
C LYS A 18 -22.21 -9.80 0.41
N PHE A 19 -22.50 -10.74 1.31
CA PHE A 19 -23.27 -10.46 2.52
C PHE A 19 -22.59 -9.39 3.38
N LYS A 20 -23.38 -8.44 3.86
CA LYS A 20 -23.07 -7.53 4.96
C LYS A 20 -24.00 -7.85 6.12
N GLU A 21 -24.95 -6.99 6.45
CA GLU A 21 -25.89 -7.23 7.52
C GLU A 21 -26.95 -8.24 7.11
N VAL A 22 -27.00 -9.37 7.80
CA VAL A 22 -27.91 -10.49 7.49
C VAL A 22 -28.57 -10.99 8.75
N GLU A 23 -29.89 -11.09 8.72
CA GLU A 23 -30.66 -11.83 9.71
C GLU A 23 -30.78 -13.29 9.26
N ILE A 24 -30.38 -14.22 10.14
CA ILE A 24 -30.47 -15.66 9.92
C ILE A 24 -31.69 -16.18 10.68
N GLN A 25 -32.55 -16.90 9.97
CA GLN A 25 -33.72 -17.55 10.54
C GLN A 25 -33.69 -19.05 10.25
N TYR A 26 -34.31 -19.85 11.10
CA TYR A 26 -34.50 -21.28 10.89
C TYR A 26 -35.93 -21.71 10.98
N SER A 27 -36.24 -22.85 10.41
CA SER A 27 -37.57 -23.51 10.49
C SER A 27 -37.42 -25.01 10.68
N GLU A 28 -38.15 -25.57 11.63
CA GLU A 28 -38.19 -27.01 11.87
C GLU A 28 -39.15 -27.74 10.92
N ASP A 29 -40.20 -27.09 10.49
CA ASP A 29 -41.25 -27.65 9.62
C ASP A 29 -41.12 -27.24 8.15
N GLY A 30 -40.35 -26.17 7.86
CA GLY A 30 -40.17 -25.58 6.55
C GLY A 30 -41.18 -24.48 6.21
N SER A 31 -42.05 -24.11 7.14
CA SER A 31 -43.10 -23.10 6.93
C SER A 31 -43.01 -21.91 7.88
N ALA A 32 -42.88 -22.15 9.17
CA ALA A 32 -42.70 -21.10 10.18
C ALA A 32 -41.21 -20.85 10.44
N PHE A 33 -40.77 -19.58 10.35
CA PHE A 33 -39.38 -19.20 10.55
C PHE A 33 -39.21 -18.42 11.86
N THR A 34 -38.21 -18.82 12.63
CA THR A 34 -37.81 -18.18 13.89
C THR A 34 -36.47 -17.49 13.70
N PRO A 35 -36.30 -16.22 14.15
CA PRO A 35 -35.02 -15.56 14.17
C PRO A 35 -33.97 -16.35 14.99
N LEU A 36 -32.76 -16.46 14.48
CA LEU A 36 -31.67 -17.20 15.10
C LEU A 36 -30.49 -16.29 15.45
N ALA A 37 -30.02 -15.49 14.49
CA ALA A 37 -28.89 -14.60 14.68
C ALA A 37 -28.93 -13.41 13.70
N ASP A 38 -28.41 -12.28 14.13
CA ASP A 38 -28.00 -11.18 13.25
C ASP A 38 -26.48 -11.23 13.11
N LYS A 39 -26.00 -11.27 11.87
CA LYS A 39 -24.56 -11.32 11.56
C LYS A 39 -24.20 -10.29 10.52
N ASP A 40 -23.15 -9.53 10.79
CA ASP A 40 -22.48 -8.73 9.77
C ASP A 40 -21.31 -9.54 9.18
N PHE A 41 -21.38 -9.83 7.88
CA PHE A 41 -20.36 -10.53 7.10
C PHE A 41 -19.36 -9.58 6.46
N LEU A 42 -19.50 -8.26 6.68
CA LEU A 42 -18.59 -7.19 6.24
C LEU A 42 -18.48 -6.99 4.72
N GLY A 43 -19.24 -7.71 3.91
CA GLY A 43 -19.00 -7.74 2.46
C GLY A 43 -17.66 -8.38 2.08
N SER A 44 -17.11 -9.18 3.00
CA SER A 44 -15.79 -9.81 2.85
C SER A 44 -15.73 -10.74 1.64
N ALA A 45 -14.56 -10.83 1.03
CA ALA A 45 -14.24 -11.86 0.03
C ALA A 45 -13.85 -13.20 0.68
N SER A 46 -13.71 -13.23 2.01
CA SER A 46 -13.34 -14.43 2.78
C SER A 46 -14.57 -15.21 3.22
N ALA A 47 -14.42 -16.54 3.33
CA ALA A 47 -15.45 -17.38 3.95
C ALA A 47 -15.66 -16.97 5.42
N THR A 48 -16.92 -16.99 5.85
CA THR A 48 -17.29 -16.59 7.22
C THR A 48 -18.06 -17.71 7.90
N LYS A 49 -17.60 -18.09 9.09
CA LYS A 49 -18.26 -19.06 9.96
C LYS A 49 -19.19 -18.35 10.94
N VAL A 50 -20.39 -18.85 11.10
CA VAL A 50 -21.38 -18.38 12.08
C VAL A 50 -21.68 -19.51 13.05
N LEU A 51 -21.22 -19.37 14.29
CA LEU A 51 -21.53 -20.29 15.38
C LEU A 51 -22.88 -19.91 15.99
N PHE A 52 -23.68 -20.88 16.33
CA PHE A 52 -24.93 -20.69 17.05
C PHE A 52 -24.72 -20.90 18.55
N ASP A 53 -25.44 -20.15 19.38
CA ASP A 53 -25.34 -20.25 20.84
C ASP A 53 -25.72 -21.64 21.36
N ALA A 54 -26.59 -22.33 20.64
CA ALA A 54 -27.01 -23.71 20.90
C ALA A 54 -27.30 -24.42 19.57
N PRO A 55 -27.22 -25.76 19.55
CA PRO A 55 -27.61 -26.54 18.36
C PRO A 55 -29.08 -26.26 17.98
N VAL A 56 -29.30 -26.07 16.69
CA VAL A 56 -30.63 -25.73 16.15
C VAL A 56 -31.15 -26.88 15.30
N ARG A 57 -32.27 -27.42 15.68
CA ARG A 57 -32.92 -28.43 14.85
C ARG A 57 -33.67 -27.76 13.70
N ALA A 58 -33.11 -27.88 12.51
CA ALA A 58 -33.63 -27.18 11.34
C ALA A 58 -33.89 -28.12 10.16
N LYS A 59 -34.95 -27.82 9.44
CA LYS A 59 -35.28 -28.33 8.10
C LYS A 59 -34.88 -27.31 7.04
N SER A 60 -35.00 -26.03 7.36
CA SER A 60 -34.70 -24.92 6.44
C SER A 60 -34.06 -23.74 7.16
N PHE A 61 -33.18 -23.05 6.50
CA PHE A 61 -32.66 -21.75 6.91
C PHE A 61 -33.12 -20.69 5.91
N ARG A 62 -33.31 -19.47 6.42
CA ARG A 62 -33.62 -18.28 5.62
C ARG A 62 -32.61 -17.19 5.98
N PHE A 63 -32.04 -16.57 4.97
CA PHE A 63 -31.14 -15.45 5.08
C PHE A 63 -31.84 -14.19 4.57
N ILE A 64 -32.06 -13.21 5.44
CA ILE A 64 -32.61 -11.90 5.08
C ILE A 64 -31.43 -10.94 4.98
N VAL A 65 -30.95 -10.72 3.77
CA VAL A 65 -29.84 -9.82 3.49
C VAL A 65 -30.35 -8.39 3.56
N LYS A 66 -30.05 -7.70 4.66
CA LYS A 66 -30.43 -6.29 4.88
C LYS A 66 -29.58 -5.36 4.03
N THR A 67 -28.26 -5.65 3.94
CA THR A 67 -27.31 -4.92 3.09
C THR A 67 -26.32 -5.90 2.44
N GLY A 68 -25.97 -5.61 1.18
CA GLY A 68 -24.91 -6.29 0.42
C GLY A 68 -23.75 -5.35 0.08
N ALA A 69 -22.60 -5.91 -0.30
CA ALA A 69 -21.46 -5.11 -0.74
C ALA A 69 -21.59 -4.70 -2.21
N GLY A 70 -21.04 -3.57 -2.55
CA GLY A 70 -20.50 -3.23 -3.87
C GLY A 70 -21.42 -2.56 -4.88
N ASP A 71 -22.75 -2.40 -4.67
CA ASP A 71 -23.57 -1.96 -5.80
C ASP A 71 -24.73 -0.99 -5.53
N GLY A 72 -25.18 -0.83 -4.30
CA GLY A 72 -26.35 -0.01 -4.00
C GLY A 72 -27.67 -0.46 -4.66
N GLN A 73 -27.71 -1.63 -5.33
CA GLN A 73 -28.86 -2.14 -6.07
C GLN A 73 -29.60 -3.29 -5.37
N GLY A 74 -29.16 -3.68 -4.19
CA GLY A 74 -29.83 -4.69 -3.39
C GLY A 74 -29.59 -6.13 -3.84
N PHE A 75 -28.48 -6.45 -4.47
CA PHE A 75 -28.09 -7.83 -4.77
C PHE A 75 -27.71 -8.60 -3.50
N ALA A 76 -27.97 -9.89 -3.51
CA ALA A 76 -27.46 -10.86 -2.55
C ALA A 76 -26.80 -12.01 -3.32
N SER A 77 -25.58 -12.37 -2.95
CA SER A 77 -24.82 -13.43 -3.61
C SER A 77 -24.22 -14.40 -2.61
N CYS A 78 -24.20 -15.67 -2.97
CA CYS A 78 -23.62 -16.76 -2.21
C CYS A 78 -23.03 -17.76 -3.21
N ALA A 79 -21.77 -18.12 -3.07
CA ALA A 79 -21.18 -19.19 -3.86
C ALA A 79 -21.56 -20.54 -3.27
N GLU A 80 -21.43 -20.68 -1.94
CA GLU A 80 -21.77 -21.90 -1.22
C GLU A 80 -22.19 -21.59 0.22
N MET A 81 -23.00 -22.48 0.80
CA MET A 81 -23.41 -22.43 2.19
C MET A 81 -23.37 -23.84 2.77
N GLU A 82 -22.51 -24.05 3.74
CA GLU A 82 -22.35 -25.34 4.40
C GLU A 82 -22.93 -25.28 5.82
N PHE A 83 -23.49 -26.42 6.27
CA PHE A 83 -24.11 -26.57 7.59
C PHE A 83 -23.49 -27.74 8.33
N TYR A 84 -23.13 -27.54 9.58
CA TYR A 84 -22.38 -28.51 10.37
C TYR A 84 -23.03 -28.80 11.71
N ALA A 85 -22.96 -30.09 12.13
CA ALA A 85 -23.22 -30.51 13.48
C ALA A 85 -21.91 -30.69 14.25
N LYS A 86 -21.90 -30.35 15.53
CA LYS A 86 -20.75 -30.61 16.40
C LYS A 86 -20.57 -32.12 16.60
N ASN A 87 -19.33 -32.57 16.52
CA ASN A 87 -19.02 -33.97 16.84
C ASN A 87 -19.05 -34.18 18.35
N PRO A 88 -19.99 -35.00 18.89
CA PRO A 88 -20.07 -35.26 20.32
C PRO A 88 -18.90 -36.06 20.88
N GLU A 89 -18.15 -36.77 20.00
CA GLU A 89 -16.95 -37.53 20.34
C GLU A 89 -15.65 -36.74 20.11
N ALA A 90 -15.72 -35.39 20.15
CA ALA A 90 -14.54 -34.56 20.02
C ALA A 90 -13.58 -34.77 21.20
N PHE A 91 -12.27 -34.70 20.92
CA PHE A 91 -11.23 -34.80 21.94
C PHE A 91 -11.40 -33.71 23.02
N ASP A 92 -11.43 -34.13 24.27
CA ASP A 92 -11.37 -33.19 25.40
C ASP A 92 -9.91 -32.87 25.74
N TYR A 93 -9.47 -31.68 25.34
CA TYR A 93 -8.09 -31.21 25.55
C TYR A 93 -7.69 -31.21 27.02
N SER A 94 -8.64 -30.93 27.94
CA SER A 94 -8.35 -30.81 29.38
C SER A 94 -7.84 -32.09 30.02
N THR A 95 -7.93 -33.20 29.32
CA THR A 95 -7.37 -34.49 29.76
C THR A 95 -5.85 -34.52 29.71
N LEU A 96 -5.21 -33.84 28.75
CA LEU A 96 -3.75 -33.86 28.56
C LEU A 96 -3.14 -32.45 28.51
N PHE A 97 -3.85 -31.42 28.04
CA PHE A 97 -3.30 -30.11 27.74
C PHE A 97 -3.84 -29.03 28.66
N ALA A 98 -3.08 -27.93 28.76
CA ALA A 98 -3.40 -26.80 29.62
C ALA A 98 -4.58 -25.96 29.10
N ASP A 99 -4.70 -25.83 27.78
CA ASP A 99 -5.75 -25.09 27.10
C ASP A 99 -6.17 -25.71 25.76
N GLU A 100 -7.20 -25.18 25.12
CA GLU A 100 -7.74 -25.67 23.86
C GLU A 100 -6.78 -25.57 22.66
N THR A 101 -5.68 -24.82 22.78
CA THR A 101 -4.66 -24.79 21.73
C THR A 101 -3.74 -26.01 21.78
N CYS A 102 -3.83 -26.81 22.83
CA CYS A 102 -2.97 -27.99 23.03
C CYS A 102 -1.47 -27.69 22.83
N SER A 103 -1.05 -26.46 23.15
CA SER A 103 0.33 -26.00 22.93
C SER A 103 1.26 -26.37 24.07
N GLU A 104 0.71 -26.73 25.23
CA GLU A 104 1.43 -27.12 26.43
C GLU A 104 0.71 -28.25 27.16
N LEU A 105 1.47 -29.17 27.75
CA LEU A 105 0.91 -30.23 28.59
C LEU A 105 0.40 -29.64 29.91
N LYS A 106 -0.69 -30.16 30.41
CA LYS A 106 -1.17 -29.88 31.77
C LYS A 106 -0.12 -30.28 32.79
N ALA A 107 0.00 -29.48 33.84
CA ALA A 107 0.95 -29.77 34.92
C ALA A 107 0.70 -31.15 35.54
N GLY A 108 1.76 -31.95 35.68
CA GLY A 108 1.71 -33.26 36.30
C GLY A 108 1.30 -34.41 35.36
N ILE A 109 1.10 -34.17 34.07
CA ILE A 109 0.86 -35.24 33.09
C ILE A 109 2.07 -36.17 33.01
N THR A 110 1.79 -37.47 32.99
CA THR A 110 2.78 -38.53 32.87
C THR A 110 2.63 -39.31 31.55
N GLU A 111 3.66 -40.08 31.15
CA GLU A 111 3.54 -40.94 29.98
C GLU A 111 2.38 -41.94 30.12
N ALA A 112 2.11 -42.44 31.34
CA ALA A 112 0.99 -43.34 31.59
C ALA A 112 -0.39 -42.67 31.35
N ASP A 113 -0.50 -41.36 31.57
CA ASP A 113 -1.73 -40.63 31.26
C ASP A 113 -1.89 -40.42 29.75
N ILE A 114 -0.79 -40.15 29.03
CA ILE A 114 -0.77 -40.04 27.58
C ILE A 114 -1.16 -41.40 26.94
N GLU A 115 -0.70 -42.53 27.47
CA GLU A 115 -1.05 -43.84 26.96
C GLU A 115 -2.55 -44.14 26.99
N LYS A 116 -3.31 -43.55 27.91
CA LYS A 116 -4.77 -43.69 28.01
C LYS A 116 -5.53 -42.92 26.93
N CYS A 117 -4.87 -42.00 26.22
CA CYS A 117 -5.52 -41.22 25.17
C CYS A 117 -5.85 -42.09 23.95
N GLU A 118 -7.12 -42.17 23.60
CA GLU A 118 -7.64 -42.93 22.46
C GLU A 118 -7.50 -42.20 21.11
N PHE A 119 -7.16 -40.92 21.12
CA PHE A 119 -6.98 -40.07 19.94
C PHE A 119 -5.52 -40.05 19.48
N PRO A 120 -5.13 -40.77 18.42
CA PRO A 120 -3.74 -40.96 18.04
C PRO A 120 -2.99 -39.65 17.78
N PHE A 121 -3.64 -38.67 17.18
CA PHE A 121 -3.04 -37.36 16.88
C PHE A 121 -2.62 -36.64 18.18
N PHE A 122 -3.54 -36.48 19.13
CA PHE A 122 -3.27 -35.78 20.38
C PHE A 122 -2.33 -36.59 21.31
N LYS A 123 -2.44 -37.89 21.27
CA LYS A 123 -1.51 -38.79 21.96
C LYS A 123 -0.08 -38.58 21.48
N ASN A 124 0.15 -38.56 20.16
CA ASN A 124 1.46 -38.33 19.56
C ASN A 124 1.96 -36.90 19.88
N LEU A 125 1.10 -35.88 19.78
CA LEU A 125 1.46 -34.51 20.11
C LEU A 125 1.96 -34.41 21.56
N ALA A 126 1.20 -34.94 22.51
CA ALA A 126 1.58 -34.98 23.92
C ALA A 126 2.88 -35.75 24.15
N TYR A 127 3.10 -36.86 23.43
CA TYR A 127 4.31 -37.65 23.51
C TYR A 127 5.55 -36.90 23.05
N TYR A 128 5.47 -36.17 21.94
CA TYR A 128 6.57 -35.29 21.47
C TYR A 128 6.88 -34.19 22.50
N MET A 129 5.85 -33.60 23.12
CA MET A 129 6.03 -32.58 24.14
C MET A 129 6.70 -33.10 25.40
N ILE A 130 6.22 -34.23 25.98
CA ILE A 130 6.79 -34.76 27.22
C ILE A 130 8.25 -35.26 27.03
N LYS A 131 8.60 -35.69 25.81
CA LYS A 131 9.98 -36.05 25.44
C LYS A 131 10.87 -34.84 25.12
N GLY A 132 10.38 -33.61 25.20
CA GLY A 132 11.13 -32.40 24.81
C GLY A 132 11.55 -32.38 23.34
N LYS A 133 10.80 -33.06 22.47
CA LYS A 133 11.06 -33.14 21.02
C LYS A 133 10.11 -32.29 20.18
N TYR A 134 9.18 -31.59 20.81
CA TYR A 134 8.26 -30.68 20.13
C TYR A 134 8.90 -29.32 20.05
N GLU A 135 9.04 -28.79 18.83
CA GLU A 135 9.57 -27.47 18.57
C GLU A 135 8.39 -26.50 18.38
N PRO A 136 8.11 -25.61 19.35
CA PRO A 136 6.96 -24.72 19.28
C PRO A 136 7.18 -23.48 18.41
N GLU A 137 8.44 -23.16 18.07
CA GLU A 137 8.76 -21.96 17.29
C GLU A 137 8.03 -21.99 15.94
N PHE A 138 7.36 -20.89 15.59
CA PHE A 138 6.45 -20.71 14.45
C PHE A 138 5.21 -21.61 14.46
N ARG A 139 5.17 -22.65 15.29
CA ARG A 139 3.96 -23.47 15.45
C ARG A 139 2.96 -22.86 16.41
N VAL A 140 3.43 -22.21 17.46
CA VAL A 140 2.58 -21.56 18.46
C VAL A 140 2.85 -20.07 18.43
N GLY A 141 1.81 -19.27 18.23
CA GLY A 141 1.91 -17.81 18.19
C GLY A 141 0.69 -17.12 18.78
N GLU A 142 0.90 -15.91 19.26
CA GLU A 142 -0.17 -14.97 19.61
C GLU A 142 -0.30 -13.95 18.47
N PHE A 143 -1.47 -13.91 17.85
CA PHE A 143 -1.76 -13.07 16.69
C PHE A 143 -2.66 -11.91 17.12
N LYS A 144 -2.17 -10.70 16.92
CA LYS A 144 -2.92 -9.48 17.25
C LYS A 144 -3.86 -9.10 16.12
N ALA A 145 -4.93 -8.40 16.48
CA ALA A 145 -5.80 -7.76 15.51
C ALA A 145 -5.10 -6.57 14.83
N TYR A 146 -5.42 -6.37 13.57
CA TYR A 146 -5.14 -5.15 12.82
C TYR A 146 -6.45 -4.53 12.34
N PRO A 147 -6.55 -3.21 12.20
CA PRO A 147 -7.75 -2.64 11.58
C PRO A 147 -7.84 -3.11 10.12
N ASN A 148 -9.05 -3.24 9.60
CA ASN A 148 -9.23 -3.42 8.16
C ASN A 148 -8.60 -2.22 7.43
N PRO A 149 -7.63 -2.41 6.51
CA PRO A 149 -6.91 -1.33 5.87
C PRO A 149 -7.80 -0.40 5.03
N ASP A 150 -8.98 -0.84 4.61
CA ASP A 150 -9.96 -0.03 3.89
C ASP A 150 -10.46 1.17 4.71
N ILE A 151 -10.44 1.06 6.05
CA ILE A 151 -10.83 2.15 6.93
C ILE A 151 -9.92 3.36 6.74
N GLN A 152 -8.61 3.13 6.81
CA GLN A 152 -7.64 4.22 6.67
C GLN A 152 -7.50 4.67 5.22
N SER A 153 -7.50 3.76 4.26
CA SER A 153 -7.42 4.12 2.84
C SER A 153 -8.61 4.98 2.40
N GLY A 154 -9.81 4.67 2.85
CA GLY A 154 -11.00 5.49 2.60
C GLY A 154 -10.85 6.92 3.15
N THR A 155 -10.32 7.05 4.37
CA THR A 155 -10.05 8.35 5.01
C THR A 155 -8.91 9.10 4.30
N HIS A 156 -7.86 8.39 3.89
CA HIS A 156 -6.68 8.97 3.24
C HIS A 156 -6.87 9.21 1.74
N LYS A 157 -7.90 8.60 1.15
CA LYS A 157 -8.14 8.58 -0.30
C LYS A 157 -6.97 7.98 -1.08
N THR A 158 -6.39 6.92 -0.54
CA THR A 158 -5.24 6.18 -1.08
C THR A 158 -5.61 4.74 -1.34
N ASN A 159 -4.68 3.90 -1.77
CA ASN A 159 -4.87 2.46 -1.77
C ASN A 159 -4.80 1.91 -0.33
N PRO A 160 -5.55 0.85 -0.02
CA PRO A 160 -5.39 0.14 1.25
C PRO A 160 -4.04 -0.59 1.29
N TYR A 161 -3.41 -0.54 2.47
CA TYR A 161 -2.20 -1.30 2.77
C TYR A 161 -2.53 -2.79 2.98
N SER A 162 -1.62 -3.57 3.55
CA SER A 162 -1.75 -5.01 3.62
C SER A 162 -2.95 -5.53 4.40
N LEU A 163 -3.43 -6.70 3.99
CA LEU A 163 -4.25 -7.61 4.80
C LEU A 163 -3.40 -8.69 5.52
N LEU A 164 -2.09 -8.79 5.21
CA LEU A 164 -1.22 -9.92 5.57
C LEU A 164 -0.25 -9.58 6.71
N ASP A 165 -0.67 -8.76 7.67
CA ASP A 165 0.18 -8.29 8.77
C ASP A 165 0.59 -9.38 9.77
N ASN A 166 -0.04 -10.56 9.71
CA ASN A 166 0.21 -11.71 10.60
C ASN A 166 0.76 -12.92 9.84
N PRO A 167 2.02 -12.92 9.36
CA PRO A 167 2.64 -14.12 8.83
C PRO A 167 2.81 -15.16 9.93
N THR A 168 2.66 -16.44 9.58
CA THR A 168 2.77 -17.54 10.55
C THR A 168 4.12 -18.23 10.53
N GLY A 169 4.84 -18.16 9.42
CA GLY A 169 6.02 -18.98 9.16
C GLY A 169 5.68 -20.44 8.83
N ILE A 170 4.42 -20.75 8.56
CA ILE A 170 3.98 -22.07 8.10
C ILE A 170 3.75 -22.03 6.60
N SER A 171 4.20 -23.06 5.91
CA SER A 171 3.86 -23.35 4.51
C SER A 171 3.07 -24.66 4.41
N VAL A 172 2.21 -24.73 3.40
CA VAL A 172 1.32 -25.86 3.16
C VAL A 172 1.35 -26.29 1.70
N LYS A 173 0.97 -27.55 1.46
CA LYS A 173 0.84 -28.14 0.12
C LYS A 173 -0.63 -28.31 -0.24
N ALA A 174 -0.92 -28.30 -1.53
CA ALA A 174 -2.25 -28.66 -2.02
C ALA A 174 -2.62 -30.09 -1.59
N ASN A 175 -3.89 -30.28 -1.23
CA ASN A 175 -4.47 -31.52 -0.71
C ASN A 175 -3.90 -31.98 0.66
N GLU A 176 -3.17 -31.12 1.36
CA GLU A 176 -2.73 -31.36 2.73
C GLU A 176 -3.88 -31.14 3.73
N ASN A 177 -3.92 -31.93 4.80
CA ASN A 177 -4.77 -31.67 5.95
C ASN A 177 -4.00 -30.84 6.98
N LEU A 178 -4.39 -29.59 7.14
CA LEU A 178 -3.82 -28.70 8.14
C LEU A 178 -4.62 -28.77 9.43
N ILE A 179 -3.97 -29.10 10.55
CA ILE A 179 -4.57 -29.10 11.88
C ILE A 179 -4.15 -27.83 12.61
N VAL A 180 -5.14 -27.02 12.95
CA VAL A 180 -4.97 -25.74 13.64
C VAL A 180 -5.82 -25.73 14.91
N LEU A 181 -5.20 -25.40 16.01
CA LEU A 181 -5.83 -25.32 17.32
C LEU A 181 -5.87 -23.86 17.74
N VAL A 182 -7.07 -23.36 17.99
CA VAL A 182 -7.34 -21.91 18.15
C VAL A 182 -7.88 -21.67 19.55
N GLY A 183 -7.29 -20.73 20.26
CA GLY A 183 -7.75 -20.25 21.55
C GLY A 183 -9.01 -19.39 21.46
N ASP A 184 -9.25 -18.60 22.49
CA ASP A 184 -10.41 -17.70 22.53
C ASP A 184 -10.29 -16.66 21.41
N THR A 185 -11.26 -16.59 20.53
CA THR A 185 -11.34 -15.60 19.43
C THR A 185 -11.94 -14.27 19.88
N HIS A 186 -12.33 -14.15 21.14
CA HIS A 186 -12.99 -12.97 21.72
C HIS A 186 -14.23 -12.50 20.93
N GLY A 187 -14.88 -13.44 20.20
CA GLY A 187 -16.06 -13.15 19.37
C GLY A 187 -15.74 -12.58 17.98
N TYR A 188 -14.47 -12.51 17.60
CA TYR A 188 -14.05 -12.03 16.28
C TYR A 188 -13.97 -13.18 15.26
N ASP A 189 -14.24 -12.84 14.01
CA ASP A 189 -14.04 -13.73 12.88
C ASP A 189 -12.53 -13.80 12.56
N ILE A 190 -11.98 -15.00 12.62
CA ILE A 190 -10.59 -15.26 12.31
C ILE A 190 -10.53 -16.28 11.20
N SER A 191 -9.66 -16.07 10.24
CA SER A 191 -9.43 -17.03 9.17
C SER A 191 -7.94 -17.17 8.85
N LEU A 192 -7.59 -18.21 8.13
CA LEU A 192 -6.30 -18.33 7.49
C LEU A 192 -6.43 -17.93 6.02
N LYS A 193 -5.40 -17.28 5.50
CA LYS A 193 -5.18 -17.14 4.06
C LYS A 193 -3.96 -17.95 3.67
N VAL A 194 -4.12 -18.81 2.66
CA VAL A 194 -3.01 -19.49 1.98
C VAL A 194 -2.75 -18.79 0.69
N GLN A 195 -1.56 -18.26 0.51
CA GLN A 195 -1.19 -17.44 -0.64
C GLN A 195 -0.24 -18.20 -1.58
N ASN A 196 -0.67 -18.38 -2.82
CA ASN A 196 0.09 -19.05 -3.86
C ASN A 196 0.67 -18.03 -4.86
N LEU A 197 1.91 -17.56 -4.61
CA LEU A 197 2.60 -16.63 -5.51
C LEU A 197 3.03 -17.25 -6.86
N ASP A 198 2.93 -18.58 -7.01
CA ASP A 198 3.17 -19.30 -8.27
C ASP A 198 1.91 -19.45 -9.14
N ALA A 199 0.77 -18.91 -8.75
CA ALA A 199 -0.47 -19.07 -9.50
C ALA A 199 -0.31 -18.54 -10.93
N PRO A 200 -0.54 -19.38 -11.97
CA PRO A 200 -0.11 -19.09 -13.34
C PRO A 200 -0.92 -17.99 -14.04
N GLU A 201 -2.15 -17.73 -13.59
CA GLU A 201 -3.07 -16.77 -14.22
C GLU A 201 -3.34 -15.54 -13.35
N SER A 202 -2.62 -15.39 -12.25
CA SER A 202 -2.76 -14.28 -11.32
C SER A 202 -1.39 -13.75 -10.93
N ASP A 203 -1.39 -12.59 -10.29
CA ASP A 203 -0.19 -12.03 -9.65
C ASP A 203 0.24 -12.80 -8.38
N GLY A 204 -0.42 -13.91 -8.08
CA GLY A 204 -0.20 -14.72 -6.89
C GLY A 204 -0.82 -14.15 -5.62
N PHE A 205 -1.43 -12.99 -5.69
CA PHE A 205 -1.98 -12.34 -4.48
C PHE A 205 -3.35 -12.90 -4.05
N GLY A 206 -4.09 -13.53 -4.93
CA GLY A 206 -5.45 -14.04 -4.67
C GLY A 206 -5.54 -14.92 -3.42
N GLY A 207 -5.01 -16.12 -3.48
CA GLY A 207 -5.01 -17.10 -2.39
C GLY A 207 -6.40 -17.59 -1.97
N VAL A 208 -6.42 -18.59 -1.09
CA VAL A 208 -7.66 -19.19 -0.55
C VAL A 208 -7.76 -18.92 0.95
N THR A 209 -8.95 -18.61 1.43
CA THR A 209 -9.22 -18.36 2.85
C THR A 209 -9.98 -19.51 3.49
N TYR A 210 -9.65 -19.79 4.74
CA TYR A 210 -10.23 -20.85 5.57
C TYR A 210 -10.68 -20.26 6.90
N PRO A 211 -11.98 -20.25 7.23
CA PRO A 211 -12.46 -19.72 8.49
C PRO A 211 -12.03 -20.64 9.64
N LEU A 212 -11.68 -20.02 10.76
CA LEU A 212 -11.31 -20.71 11.98
C LEU A 212 -12.37 -20.58 13.08
N SER A 213 -12.43 -21.58 13.93
CA SER A 213 -13.18 -21.53 15.18
C SER A 213 -12.27 -21.83 16.35
N ARG A 214 -12.67 -21.35 17.52
CA ARG A 214 -12.09 -21.81 18.79
C ARG A 214 -12.00 -23.33 18.87
N GLY A 215 -10.90 -23.86 19.37
CA GLY A 215 -10.63 -25.30 19.47
C GLY A 215 -10.00 -25.89 18.21
N THR A 216 -10.28 -27.13 17.92
CA THR A 216 -9.64 -27.92 16.85
C THR A 216 -10.27 -27.61 15.48
N ASN A 217 -9.44 -27.22 14.53
CA ASN A 217 -9.79 -27.05 13.12
C ASN A 217 -8.99 -28.04 12.28
N LYS A 218 -9.67 -28.80 11.42
CA LYS A 218 -9.04 -29.63 10.38
C LYS A 218 -9.44 -29.07 9.03
N LEU A 219 -8.46 -28.53 8.32
CA LEU A 219 -8.66 -27.85 7.04
C LEU A 219 -8.07 -28.73 5.92
N THR A 220 -8.83 -28.97 4.86
CA THR A 220 -8.29 -29.55 3.63
C THR A 220 -7.82 -28.41 2.74
N ILE A 221 -6.53 -28.31 2.54
CA ILE A 221 -5.91 -27.21 1.81
C ILE A 221 -6.04 -27.45 0.30
N SER A 222 -6.63 -26.51 -0.43
CA SER A 222 -6.81 -26.63 -1.89
C SER A 222 -5.58 -26.18 -2.68
N GLU A 223 -4.79 -25.25 -2.15
CA GLU A 223 -3.61 -24.69 -2.81
C GLU A 223 -2.37 -24.71 -1.91
N LYS A 224 -1.18 -24.77 -2.53
CA LYS A 224 0.09 -24.60 -1.80
C LYS A 224 0.33 -23.13 -1.49
N GLY A 225 1.11 -22.83 -0.47
CA GLY A 225 1.59 -21.46 -0.20
C GLY A 225 1.96 -21.20 1.25
N LEU A 226 2.33 -19.96 1.51
CA LEU A 226 2.54 -19.45 2.87
C LEU A 226 1.20 -19.14 3.54
N VAL A 227 1.15 -19.31 4.85
CA VAL A 227 -0.07 -19.17 5.65
C VAL A 227 -0.03 -17.89 6.46
N TYR A 228 -1.12 -17.13 6.40
CA TYR A 228 -1.31 -15.88 7.15
C TYR A 228 -2.58 -15.95 8.00
N VAL A 229 -2.53 -15.36 9.20
CA VAL A 229 -3.75 -15.20 10.03
C VAL A 229 -4.43 -13.89 9.66
N MET A 230 -5.68 -13.99 9.25
CA MET A 230 -6.55 -12.86 8.94
C MET A 230 -7.37 -12.53 10.19
N TYR A 231 -6.96 -11.47 10.88
CA TYR A 231 -7.64 -10.96 12.07
C TYR A 231 -7.76 -9.45 11.98
N HIS A 232 -8.94 -8.98 11.53
CA HIS A 232 -9.18 -7.57 11.25
C HIS A 232 -10.33 -7.02 12.08
N THR A 233 -10.13 -5.82 12.62
CA THR A 233 -11.16 -5.05 13.32
C THR A 233 -11.90 -4.10 12.38
N ARG A 234 -13.08 -3.65 12.81
CA ARG A 234 -13.94 -2.70 12.08
C ARG A 234 -13.63 -1.25 12.39
N THR A 235 -12.80 -1.01 13.41
CA THR A 235 -12.38 0.32 13.86
C THR A 235 -10.86 0.34 14.01
N LEU A 236 -10.26 1.53 14.04
CA LEU A 236 -8.81 1.67 14.16
C LEU A 236 -8.29 1.20 15.52
N ASP A 237 -9.04 1.51 16.57
CA ASP A 237 -8.71 1.15 17.94
C ASP A 237 -9.88 0.35 18.52
N ASP A 238 -9.68 -0.94 18.69
CA ASP A 238 -10.65 -1.86 19.27
C ASP A 238 -10.01 -2.59 20.45
N ALA A 239 -10.25 -2.06 21.65
CA ALA A 239 -9.69 -2.59 22.88
C ALA A 239 -10.20 -4.00 23.24
N ALA A 240 -11.31 -4.45 22.65
CA ALA A 240 -11.84 -5.80 22.84
C ALA A 240 -11.14 -6.84 21.98
N ALA A 241 -10.45 -6.42 20.92
CA ALA A 241 -9.72 -7.29 20.01
C ALA A 241 -8.37 -7.74 20.59
N LEU A 242 -8.42 -8.60 21.60
CA LEU A 242 -7.24 -9.16 22.25
C LEU A 242 -6.50 -10.14 21.33
N PRO A 243 -5.18 -10.36 21.50
CA PRO A 243 -4.44 -11.35 20.75
C PRO A 243 -5.06 -12.75 20.88
N VAL A 244 -5.03 -13.50 19.79
CA VAL A 244 -5.54 -14.88 19.73
C VAL A 244 -4.36 -15.84 19.64
N LYS A 245 -4.30 -16.78 20.56
CA LYS A 245 -3.31 -17.87 20.55
C LYS A 245 -3.72 -18.92 19.53
N ILE A 246 -2.84 -19.22 18.59
CA ILE A 246 -3.06 -20.23 17.55
C ILE A 246 -1.87 -21.20 17.52
N HIS A 247 -2.18 -22.48 17.42
CA HIS A 247 -1.21 -23.55 17.33
C HIS A 247 -1.39 -24.31 16.02
N PHE A 248 -0.40 -24.23 15.13
CA PHE A 248 -0.31 -24.99 13.89
C PHE A 248 0.31 -26.35 14.16
N ALA A 249 -0.49 -27.33 14.54
CA ALA A 249 -0.03 -28.65 14.94
C ALA A 249 0.40 -29.53 13.76
N SER A 250 0.12 -29.11 12.52
CA SER A 250 0.68 -29.70 11.29
C SER A 250 1.11 -28.59 10.32
N GLY A 251 1.38 -28.91 9.06
CA GLY A 251 2.03 -28.01 8.12
C GLY A 251 3.55 -27.99 8.27
N THR A 252 4.24 -27.37 7.33
CA THR A 252 5.71 -27.29 7.32
C THR A 252 6.16 -25.96 7.92
N VAL A 253 7.08 -26.01 8.89
CA VAL A 253 7.72 -24.79 9.41
C VAL A 253 8.71 -24.29 8.37
N ASN A 254 8.42 -23.13 7.79
CA ASN A 254 9.32 -22.37 6.94
C ASN A 254 10.07 -21.30 7.74
N GLY A 255 9.42 -20.77 8.76
CA GLY A 255 9.86 -19.60 9.47
C GLY A 255 9.63 -18.30 8.67
N TYR A 256 9.87 -17.19 9.31
CA TYR A 256 9.93 -15.86 8.72
C TYR A 256 10.88 -15.00 9.55
N PHE A 257 11.31 -13.88 8.98
CA PHE A 257 12.13 -12.93 9.71
C PHE A 257 11.31 -11.68 10.07
N ASP A 258 11.34 -11.29 11.33
CA ASP A 258 10.75 -10.05 11.83
C ASP A 258 11.87 -9.25 12.52
N SER A 259 12.18 -8.07 11.99
CA SER A 259 13.30 -7.24 12.47
C SER A 259 13.21 -6.87 13.95
N GLN A 260 12.00 -6.81 14.50
CA GLN A 260 11.74 -6.47 15.90
C GLN A 260 11.79 -7.68 16.85
N LYS A 261 11.51 -8.89 16.34
CA LYS A 261 11.44 -10.11 17.15
C LYS A 261 12.68 -11.00 17.02
N HIS A 262 13.34 -10.96 15.86
CA HIS A 262 14.39 -11.90 15.48
C HIS A 262 15.75 -11.25 15.27
N GLU A 263 16.08 -10.22 16.09
CA GLU A 263 17.36 -9.53 16.02
C GLU A 263 18.53 -10.54 16.04
N GLY A 264 19.47 -10.39 15.10
CA GLY A 264 20.64 -11.25 14.96
C GLY A 264 20.40 -12.66 14.39
N ARG A 265 19.14 -13.04 14.11
CA ARG A 265 18.78 -14.40 13.66
C ARG A 265 18.56 -14.52 12.15
N TRP A 266 18.87 -13.50 11.36
CA TRP A 266 18.64 -13.51 9.92
C TRP A 266 19.18 -14.76 9.23
N ASN A 267 20.48 -15.05 9.42
CA ASN A 267 21.15 -16.17 8.75
C ASN A 267 20.60 -17.52 9.20
N GLU A 268 20.25 -17.66 10.48
CA GLU A 268 19.67 -18.87 11.03
C GLU A 268 18.31 -19.14 10.38
N LEU A 269 17.40 -18.16 10.41
CA LEU A 269 16.04 -18.33 9.92
C LEU A 269 16.00 -18.51 8.40
N LEU A 270 16.74 -17.69 7.65
CA LEU A 270 16.86 -17.85 6.21
C LEU A 270 17.50 -19.20 5.81
N GLY A 271 18.48 -19.67 6.60
CA GLY A 271 19.13 -20.96 6.40
C GLY A 271 18.17 -22.14 6.59
N LYS A 272 17.24 -22.04 7.53
CA LYS A 272 16.22 -23.06 7.82
C LYS A 272 15.02 -23.04 6.89
N ALA A 273 14.80 -21.94 6.15
CA ALA A 273 13.66 -21.80 5.24
C ALA A 273 13.67 -22.89 4.16
N THR A 274 12.52 -23.54 3.98
CA THR A 274 12.32 -24.67 3.06
C THR A 274 11.39 -24.37 1.91
N ASP A 275 10.55 -23.33 2.04
CA ASP A 275 9.66 -22.90 0.98
C ASP A 275 10.40 -22.04 -0.06
N LYS A 276 9.84 -21.93 -1.25
CA LYS A 276 10.32 -21.05 -2.31
C LYS A 276 10.29 -19.59 -1.86
N TYR A 277 9.33 -19.21 -1.03
CA TYR A 277 9.11 -17.86 -0.57
C TYR A 277 9.41 -17.70 0.91
N PHE A 278 9.84 -16.50 1.26
CA PHE A 278 10.18 -16.17 2.65
C PHE A 278 9.68 -14.78 3.01
N ASP A 279 8.97 -14.68 4.14
CA ASP A 279 8.48 -13.41 4.65
C ASP A 279 9.56 -12.67 5.44
N VAL A 280 9.68 -11.38 5.17
CA VAL A 280 10.56 -10.46 5.89
C VAL A 280 9.73 -9.27 6.36
N VAL A 281 9.63 -9.08 7.66
CA VAL A 281 8.73 -8.14 8.31
C VAL A 281 9.52 -7.05 9.01
N GLY A 282 9.24 -5.82 8.67
CA GLY A 282 9.70 -4.61 9.34
C GLY A 282 8.62 -3.96 10.18
N LYS A 283 8.86 -2.72 10.55
CA LYS A 283 7.88 -1.90 11.26
C LYS A 283 6.77 -1.40 10.33
N TYR A 284 7.12 -1.00 9.11
CA TYR A 284 6.24 -0.36 8.13
C TYR A 284 6.08 -1.17 6.84
N ALA A 285 7.03 -2.04 6.53
CA ALA A 285 7.05 -2.87 5.35
C ALA A 285 6.94 -4.35 5.69
N HIS A 286 6.36 -5.14 4.77
CA HIS A 286 6.35 -6.59 4.80
C HIS A 286 6.66 -7.09 3.38
N MET A 287 7.74 -7.83 3.22
CA MET A 287 8.20 -8.33 1.93
C MET A 287 8.09 -9.85 1.86
N THR A 288 7.60 -10.37 0.73
CA THR A 288 7.63 -11.80 0.41
C THR A 288 8.31 -11.99 -0.94
N PHE A 289 9.61 -12.29 -0.92
CA PHE A 289 10.39 -12.59 -2.12
C PHE A 289 10.87 -14.04 -2.11
N GLU A 290 11.54 -14.48 -3.18
CA GLU A 290 12.08 -15.84 -3.20
C GLU A 290 13.18 -16.01 -2.15
N THR A 291 13.14 -17.11 -1.43
CA THR A 291 14.16 -17.49 -0.44
C THR A 291 15.56 -17.47 -1.04
N ASN A 292 15.69 -17.90 -2.30
CA ASN A 292 16.97 -17.93 -2.99
C ASN A 292 17.47 -16.55 -3.39
N ASP A 293 16.59 -15.59 -3.66
CA ASP A 293 17.00 -14.20 -3.93
C ASP A 293 17.56 -13.55 -2.66
N TYR A 294 16.93 -13.75 -1.51
CA TYR A 294 17.48 -13.32 -0.23
C TYR A 294 18.85 -13.96 0.04
N ARG A 295 19.00 -15.28 -0.17
CA ARG A 295 20.26 -15.99 -0.01
C ARG A 295 21.35 -15.45 -0.93
N LYS A 296 21.01 -15.02 -2.11
CA LYS A 296 21.94 -14.54 -3.13
C LYS A 296 22.31 -13.07 -2.95
N TYR A 297 21.34 -12.21 -2.67
CA TYR A 297 21.50 -10.76 -2.74
C TYR A 297 21.55 -10.07 -1.37
N ALA A 298 21.01 -10.70 -0.34
CA ALA A 298 20.96 -10.19 1.03
C ALA A 298 21.44 -11.20 2.07
N ALA A 299 22.33 -12.12 1.70
CA ALA A 299 22.77 -13.27 2.52
C ALA A 299 23.08 -12.93 3.99
N ASN A 300 23.73 -11.78 4.25
CA ASN A 300 24.10 -11.34 5.60
C ASN A 300 23.47 -9.98 5.98
N ASN A 301 22.62 -9.42 5.12
CA ASN A 301 22.18 -8.02 5.19
C ASN A 301 20.65 -7.87 5.22
N GLY A 302 19.92 -8.89 5.69
CA GLY A 302 18.47 -8.85 5.72
C GLY A 302 17.89 -7.78 6.63
N ASN A 303 18.53 -7.50 7.78
CA ASN A 303 18.14 -6.38 8.64
C ASN A 303 18.27 -5.05 7.86
N GLU A 304 19.42 -4.83 7.22
CA GLU A 304 19.64 -3.63 6.42
C GLU A 304 18.61 -3.49 5.29
N LEU A 305 18.28 -4.61 4.63
CA LEU A 305 17.30 -4.62 3.56
C LEU A 305 15.91 -4.15 4.05
N ILE A 306 15.41 -4.75 5.11
CA ILE A 306 14.08 -4.39 5.64
C ILE A 306 14.07 -2.98 6.23
N ASP A 307 15.14 -2.54 6.87
CA ASP A 307 15.28 -1.17 7.37
C ASP A 307 15.21 -0.13 6.25
N LEU A 308 15.77 -0.43 5.07
CA LEU A 308 15.66 0.43 3.89
C LEU A 308 14.24 0.52 3.36
N TYR A 309 13.51 -0.60 3.30
CA TYR A 309 12.10 -0.59 2.93
C TYR A 309 11.23 0.13 3.97
N ASP A 310 11.50 -0.06 5.25
CA ASP A 310 10.84 0.70 6.31
C ASP A 310 11.09 2.21 6.16
N GLN A 311 12.31 2.61 5.77
CA GLN A 311 12.62 4.02 5.48
C GLN A 311 11.82 4.54 4.29
N ILE A 312 11.70 3.79 3.20
CA ILE A 312 10.90 4.20 2.04
C ILE A 312 9.46 4.43 2.47
N VAL A 313 8.81 3.42 3.08
CA VAL A 313 7.41 3.50 3.48
C VAL A 313 7.17 4.62 4.50
N LEU A 314 8.01 4.72 5.53
CA LEU A 314 7.89 5.75 6.55
C LEU A 314 8.00 7.16 5.96
N ASN A 315 9.01 7.41 5.14
CA ASN A 315 9.26 8.74 4.59
C ASN A 315 8.17 9.16 3.58
N GLU A 316 7.61 8.23 2.83
CA GLU A 316 6.42 8.52 2.01
C GLU A 316 5.21 8.88 2.88
N MET A 317 4.93 8.12 3.95
CA MET A 317 3.86 8.47 4.89
C MET A 317 4.08 9.84 5.56
N GLN A 318 5.33 10.18 5.87
CA GLN A 318 5.68 11.49 6.41
C GLN A 318 5.46 12.61 5.37
N LEU A 319 5.86 12.39 4.12
CA LEU A 319 5.62 13.35 3.03
C LEU A 319 4.12 13.58 2.79
N LEU A 320 3.32 12.52 2.93
CA LEU A 320 1.85 12.61 2.95
C LEU A 320 1.29 13.37 4.16
N GLY A 321 2.11 13.69 5.15
CA GLY A 321 1.69 14.33 6.39
C GLY A 321 0.96 13.40 7.37
N LEU A 322 1.01 12.07 7.15
CA LEU A 322 0.27 11.13 8.01
C LEU A 322 0.81 11.14 9.44
N GLU A 323 2.11 11.29 9.62
CA GLU A 323 2.69 11.45 10.97
C GLU A 323 2.32 12.79 11.59
N LYS A 324 2.43 13.89 10.84
CA LYS A 324 2.07 15.25 11.29
C LYS A 324 0.64 15.35 11.80
N TYR A 325 -0.29 14.65 11.18
CA TYR A 325 -1.72 14.69 11.46
C TYR A 325 -2.25 13.48 12.25
N ASP A 326 -1.34 12.66 12.83
CA ASP A 326 -1.66 11.45 13.60
C ASP A 326 -2.58 10.47 12.83
N LYS A 327 -2.21 10.22 11.58
CA LYS A 327 -2.98 9.39 10.64
C LYS A 327 -2.16 8.23 10.05
N MET A 328 -1.04 7.86 10.69
CA MET A 328 -0.17 6.78 10.21
C MET A 328 -0.96 5.49 9.99
N PHE A 329 -0.68 4.78 8.90
CA PHE A 329 -1.26 3.47 8.68
C PHE A 329 -0.89 2.52 9.82
N ARG A 330 -1.84 1.73 10.27
CA ARG A 330 -1.65 0.67 11.28
C ARG A 330 -1.19 -0.65 10.65
N ASN A 331 -1.48 -0.84 9.37
CA ASN A 331 -1.07 -1.97 8.56
C ASN A 331 0.26 -1.67 7.87
N ARG A 332 1.00 -2.71 7.52
CA ARG A 332 2.25 -2.58 6.76
C ARG A 332 1.96 -2.46 5.27
N MET A 333 2.87 -1.84 4.54
CA MET A 333 2.92 -1.96 3.09
C MET A 333 3.44 -3.36 2.73
N TYR A 334 2.68 -4.09 1.92
CA TYR A 334 3.08 -5.42 1.46
C TYR A 334 3.71 -5.36 0.08
N LEU A 335 4.85 -6.03 -0.07
CA LEU A 335 5.62 -6.09 -1.30
C LEU A 335 5.88 -7.56 -1.65
N ASN A 336 5.48 -8.00 -2.83
CA ASN A 336 5.71 -9.38 -3.23
C ASN A 336 6.44 -9.51 -4.57
N VAL A 337 7.13 -10.65 -4.73
CA VAL A 337 7.65 -11.04 -6.03
C VAL A 337 6.50 -11.52 -6.92
N MET A 338 6.61 -11.27 -8.22
CA MET A 338 5.71 -11.76 -9.25
C MET A 338 6.46 -12.07 -10.55
N TYR A 339 5.77 -12.65 -11.55
CA TYR A 339 6.43 -13.18 -12.76
C TYR A 339 5.81 -12.68 -14.06
N GLN A 340 4.63 -12.05 -14.02
CA GLN A 340 3.84 -11.75 -15.21
C GLN A 340 4.05 -10.34 -15.76
N SER A 341 4.38 -9.38 -14.89
CA SER A 341 4.57 -7.97 -15.25
C SER A 341 5.93 -7.47 -14.76
N TYR A 342 6.30 -6.22 -15.08
CA TYR A 342 7.56 -5.65 -14.60
C TYR A 342 7.48 -5.22 -13.13
N MET A 343 6.65 -4.24 -12.85
CA MET A 343 6.29 -3.76 -11.51
C MET A 343 4.88 -3.17 -11.58
N TYR A 344 4.14 -3.23 -10.48
CA TYR A 344 2.85 -2.55 -10.37
C TYR A 344 2.42 -2.37 -8.92
N ALA A 345 1.48 -1.45 -8.72
CA ALA A 345 0.79 -1.20 -7.47
C ALA A 345 -0.72 -1.40 -7.62
N THR A 346 -1.34 -1.97 -6.60
CA THR A 346 -2.80 -2.11 -6.54
C THR A 346 -3.26 -2.06 -5.08
N SER A 347 -4.55 -2.33 -4.83
CA SER A 347 -5.04 -2.47 -3.46
C SER A 347 -4.32 -3.61 -2.74
N TYR A 348 -3.88 -3.35 -1.52
CA TYR A 348 -3.26 -4.26 -0.55
C TYR A 348 -1.81 -4.65 -0.82
N HIS A 349 -1.22 -4.35 -1.98
CA HIS A 349 0.17 -4.71 -2.26
C HIS A 349 0.81 -3.96 -3.43
N THR A 350 2.13 -4.03 -3.47
CA THR A 350 2.96 -3.74 -4.64
C THR A 350 3.69 -5.01 -5.07
N ALA A 351 3.89 -5.21 -6.37
CA ALA A 351 4.47 -6.43 -6.91
C ALA A 351 5.63 -6.13 -7.88
N TYR A 352 6.67 -6.97 -7.83
CA TYR A 352 7.93 -6.75 -8.52
C TYR A 352 8.37 -8.00 -9.27
N ASN A 353 8.76 -7.86 -10.53
CA ASN A 353 9.23 -9.00 -11.31
C ASN A 353 10.48 -9.62 -10.69
N GLN A 354 10.53 -10.96 -10.69
CA GLN A 354 11.68 -11.72 -10.18
C GLN A 354 13.01 -11.28 -10.81
N THR A 355 13.00 -10.82 -12.07
CA THR A 355 14.22 -10.32 -12.75
C THR A 355 14.80 -9.05 -12.12
N THR A 356 14.03 -8.30 -11.34
CA THR A 356 14.47 -7.07 -10.66
C THR A 356 15.12 -7.33 -9.30
N MET A 357 15.05 -8.55 -8.79
CA MET A 357 15.55 -8.89 -7.44
C MET A 357 17.04 -8.64 -7.25
N SER A 358 17.85 -8.74 -8.33
CA SER A 358 19.28 -8.38 -8.24
C SER A 358 19.54 -6.94 -7.80
N ASP A 359 18.58 -6.07 -7.96
CA ASP A 359 18.65 -4.64 -7.63
C ASP A 359 17.87 -4.35 -6.34
N ILE A 360 16.60 -4.72 -6.27
CA ILE A 360 15.72 -4.33 -5.16
C ILE A 360 15.81 -5.25 -3.93
N CYS A 361 16.33 -6.47 -4.07
CA CYS A 361 16.65 -7.36 -2.93
C CYS A 361 18.12 -7.20 -2.47
N ASN A 362 18.86 -6.27 -3.05
CA ASN A 362 20.25 -6.00 -2.70
C ASN A 362 20.38 -4.65 -1.97
N PRO A 363 20.68 -4.62 -0.65
CA PRO A 363 20.73 -3.39 0.13
C PRO A 363 21.67 -2.33 -0.46
N SER A 364 22.82 -2.74 -0.96
CA SER A 364 23.81 -1.81 -1.53
C SER A 364 23.31 -1.14 -2.80
N LYS A 365 22.56 -1.85 -3.63
CA LYS A 365 21.95 -1.29 -4.85
C LYS A 365 20.69 -0.50 -4.55
N LEU A 366 19.87 -0.97 -3.60
CA LEU A 366 18.64 -0.30 -3.20
C LEU A 366 18.93 1.14 -2.69
N LYS A 367 20.07 1.38 -2.05
CA LYS A 367 20.52 2.73 -1.65
C LYS A 367 20.89 3.65 -2.81
N THR A 368 20.93 3.15 -4.02
CA THR A 368 21.22 3.91 -5.24
C THR A 368 19.93 4.18 -6.02
N SER A 369 20.01 4.38 -7.32
CA SER A 369 18.83 4.59 -8.18
C SER A 369 17.87 3.40 -8.22
N ALA A 370 18.23 2.22 -7.72
CA ALA A 370 17.34 1.07 -7.65
C ALA A 370 16.17 1.27 -6.66
N CYS A 371 16.26 2.21 -5.73
CA CYS A 371 15.14 2.59 -4.85
C CYS A 371 13.95 3.16 -5.61
N TRP A 372 14.17 3.68 -6.82
CA TRP A 372 13.12 4.34 -7.61
C TRP A 372 11.91 3.43 -7.84
N GLY A 373 12.14 2.21 -8.32
CA GLY A 373 11.05 1.27 -8.58
C GLY A 373 10.15 1.01 -7.36
N PRO A 374 10.69 0.53 -6.24
CA PRO A 374 9.91 0.37 -5.02
C PRO A 374 9.19 1.66 -4.56
N ALA A 375 9.89 2.81 -4.54
CA ALA A 375 9.28 4.07 -4.15
C ALA A 375 8.21 4.56 -5.15
N HIS A 376 8.33 4.22 -6.43
CA HIS A 376 7.33 4.51 -7.46
C HIS A 376 6.04 3.72 -7.23
N GLU A 377 6.15 2.42 -6.98
CA GLU A 377 4.97 1.57 -6.76
C GLU A 377 4.31 1.87 -5.41
N ILE A 378 5.09 2.07 -4.35
CA ILE A 378 4.55 2.53 -3.06
C ILE A 378 3.92 3.92 -3.21
N GLY A 379 4.53 4.80 -4.00
CA GLY A 379 4.00 6.10 -4.37
C GLY A 379 2.62 6.02 -5.02
N HIS A 380 2.36 5.06 -5.90
CA HIS A 380 1.02 4.81 -6.44
C HIS A 380 0.00 4.41 -5.36
N CYS A 381 0.42 3.59 -4.39
CA CYS A 381 -0.45 3.29 -3.25
C CYS A 381 -0.77 4.53 -2.43
N ASN A 382 0.16 5.47 -2.33
CA ASN A 382 0.09 6.68 -1.54
C ASN A 382 -0.51 7.90 -2.26
N GLN A 383 -0.72 7.83 -3.58
CA GLN A 383 -1.39 8.93 -4.30
C GLN A 383 -2.78 9.20 -3.70
N THR A 384 -2.99 10.44 -3.23
CA THR A 384 -4.31 10.89 -2.77
C THR A 384 -5.20 11.12 -3.98
N ARG A 385 -6.11 10.19 -4.21
CA ARG A 385 -7.03 10.21 -5.36
C ARG A 385 -8.07 11.27 -5.18
N LEU A 386 -8.19 12.04 -6.24
CA LEU A 386 -8.75 13.36 -6.32
C LEU A 386 -8.04 14.35 -5.37
N GLY A 387 -7.61 15.46 -5.95
CA GLY A 387 -6.93 16.55 -5.24
C GLY A 387 -5.45 16.69 -5.52
N VAL A 388 -4.67 15.62 -5.50
CA VAL A 388 -3.27 15.60 -5.95
C VAL A 388 -3.10 14.73 -7.19
N MET A 389 -4.16 14.12 -7.64
CA MET A 389 -4.23 13.28 -8.83
C MET A 389 -5.50 13.60 -9.62
N TRP A 390 -5.36 13.90 -10.90
CA TRP A 390 -6.41 14.07 -11.92
C TRP A 390 -5.94 13.40 -13.20
N ILE A 391 -6.75 13.40 -14.26
CA ILE A 391 -6.40 12.73 -15.52
C ILE A 391 -5.05 13.21 -16.08
N GLY A 392 -4.17 12.30 -16.45
CA GLY A 392 -2.83 12.59 -16.92
C GLY A 392 -1.77 12.77 -15.82
N MET A 393 -2.12 12.46 -14.55
CA MET A 393 -1.23 12.59 -13.40
C MET A 393 -0.86 11.27 -12.73
N THR A 394 -1.40 10.14 -13.19
CA THR A 394 -1.17 8.84 -12.54
C THR A 394 0.32 8.51 -12.42
N GLU A 395 1.08 8.65 -13.52
CA GLU A 395 2.53 8.40 -13.55
C GLU A 395 3.37 9.66 -13.25
N VAL A 396 2.76 10.70 -12.71
CA VAL A 396 3.45 11.96 -12.39
C VAL A 396 3.53 12.20 -10.90
N THR A 397 2.39 12.26 -10.20
CA THR A 397 2.38 12.66 -8.79
C THR A 397 2.83 11.56 -7.83
N ASN A 398 2.79 10.28 -8.22
CA ASN A 398 3.46 9.20 -7.49
C ASN A 398 4.99 9.41 -7.45
N ASN A 399 5.57 10.00 -8.50
CA ASN A 399 7.01 10.24 -8.60
C ASN A 399 7.51 11.42 -7.74
N ILE A 400 6.62 12.22 -7.13
CA ILE A 400 7.02 13.13 -6.04
C ILE A 400 7.67 12.31 -4.91
N MET A 401 7.08 11.13 -4.60
CA MET A 401 7.60 10.21 -3.59
C MET A 401 8.94 9.63 -4.03
N SER A 402 9.04 9.10 -5.25
CA SER A 402 10.26 8.47 -5.77
C SER A 402 11.44 9.44 -5.79
N GLU A 403 11.23 10.66 -6.27
CA GLU A 403 12.26 11.70 -6.31
C GLU A 403 12.68 12.11 -4.89
N TYR A 404 11.73 12.21 -3.96
CA TYR A 404 12.00 12.51 -2.56
C TYR A 404 12.82 11.40 -1.89
N ILE A 405 12.45 10.15 -2.06
CA ILE A 405 13.19 9.00 -1.51
C ILE A 405 14.60 8.94 -2.10
N GLN A 406 14.74 9.04 -3.42
CA GLN A 406 16.04 8.95 -4.07
C GLN A 406 16.98 10.09 -3.64
N THR A 407 16.50 11.33 -3.67
CA THR A 407 17.36 12.49 -3.48
C THR A 407 17.51 12.90 -2.01
N THR A 408 16.40 12.92 -1.26
CA THR A 408 16.39 13.46 0.10
C THR A 408 16.73 12.39 1.14
N ILE A 409 16.24 11.18 0.96
CA ILE A 409 16.44 10.11 1.93
C ILE A 409 17.73 9.35 1.65
N PHE A 410 17.97 8.94 0.40
CA PHE A 410 19.16 8.17 0.05
C PHE A 410 20.30 9.02 -0.51
N GLY A 411 20.11 10.34 -0.67
CA GLY A 411 21.17 11.27 -1.06
C GLY A 411 21.73 11.05 -2.46
N GLN A 412 20.94 10.45 -3.35
CA GLN A 412 21.32 10.19 -4.73
C GLN A 412 21.02 11.40 -5.63
N GLY A 413 21.60 11.40 -6.82
CA GLY A 413 21.30 12.42 -7.82
C GLY A 413 19.81 12.39 -8.23
N SER A 414 19.24 13.57 -8.43
CA SER A 414 17.89 13.72 -8.94
C SER A 414 17.77 13.10 -10.34
N ARG A 415 16.76 12.27 -10.55
CA ARG A 415 16.48 11.69 -11.86
C ARG A 415 16.14 12.76 -12.88
N ILE A 416 15.42 13.79 -12.48
CA ILE A 416 15.07 14.95 -13.32
C ILE A 416 16.32 15.69 -13.80
N GLN A 417 17.36 15.80 -12.94
CA GLN A 417 18.57 16.56 -13.21
C GLN A 417 19.65 15.75 -13.94
N THR A 418 19.79 14.47 -13.64
CA THR A 418 21.00 13.70 -13.99
C THR A 418 20.80 12.54 -14.95
N GLU A 419 19.57 12.09 -15.17
CA GLU A 419 19.30 10.98 -16.09
C GLU A 419 19.56 11.41 -17.53
N ASP A 420 20.34 10.60 -18.25
CA ASP A 420 20.59 10.79 -19.69
C ASP A 420 19.31 10.46 -20.45
N MET A 421 18.80 11.45 -21.17
CA MET A 421 17.54 11.30 -21.91
C MET A 421 17.77 10.86 -23.36
N GLY A 422 19.05 10.84 -23.83
CA GLY A 422 19.38 10.48 -25.19
C GLY A 422 18.83 11.44 -26.25
N ASP A 423 18.40 12.64 -25.86
CA ASP A 423 17.85 13.66 -26.75
C ASP A 423 18.70 14.95 -26.76
N VAL A 424 18.20 16.00 -27.41
CA VAL A 424 18.89 17.30 -27.53
C VAL A 424 18.91 18.12 -26.23
N TYR A 425 18.09 17.75 -25.26
CA TYR A 425 18.02 18.46 -23.99
C TYR A 425 19.01 17.89 -23.00
N ARG A 426 19.57 18.76 -22.20
CA ARG A 426 20.59 18.42 -21.22
C ARG A 426 20.03 17.61 -20.04
N ASN A 427 18.79 17.90 -19.67
CA ASN A 427 18.05 17.27 -18.58
C ASN A 427 16.57 17.60 -18.71
N ARG A 428 15.74 17.01 -17.85
CA ARG A 428 14.30 17.23 -17.88
C ARG A 428 13.87 18.64 -17.51
N TYR A 429 14.65 19.37 -16.72
CA TYR A 429 14.39 20.79 -16.49
C TYR A 429 14.42 21.58 -17.79
N SER A 430 15.49 21.43 -18.56
CA SER A 430 15.64 22.12 -19.86
C SER A 430 14.53 21.74 -20.83
N LYS A 431 14.17 20.46 -20.91
CA LYS A 431 13.09 19.97 -21.77
C LYS A 431 11.74 20.53 -21.36
N ALA A 432 11.41 20.49 -20.07
CA ALA A 432 10.15 21.00 -19.54
C ALA A 432 10.04 22.53 -19.69
N TRP A 433 11.12 23.30 -19.41
CA TRP A 433 11.13 24.73 -19.63
C TRP A 433 10.85 25.11 -21.09
N ASN A 434 11.51 24.44 -22.03
CA ASN A 434 11.27 24.68 -23.44
C ASN A 434 9.88 24.23 -23.89
N GLY A 435 9.45 23.07 -23.49
CA GLY A 435 8.18 22.48 -23.93
C GLY A 435 6.93 23.08 -23.31
N ILE A 436 7.05 23.71 -22.13
CA ILE A 436 5.92 24.32 -21.43
C ILE A 436 6.09 25.83 -21.35
N ILE A 437 7.13 26.33 -20.64
CA ILE A 437 7.25 27.76 -20.32
C ILE A 437 7.55 28.58 -21.58
N VAL A 438 8.54 28.18 -22.36
CA VAL A 438 8.94 28.92 -23.60
C VAL A 438 7.87 28.77 -24.68
N ALA A 439 7.32 27.58 -24.84
CA ALA A 439 6.28 27.31 -25.82
C ALA A 439 4.92 27.93 -25.45
N GLY A 440 4.70 28.31 -24.20
CA GLY A 440 3.40 28.78 -23.71
C GLY A 440 2.32 27.70 -23.74
N SER A 441 2.71 26.44 -23.63
CA SER A 441 1.83 25.29 -23.71
C SER A 441 1.09 25.04 -22.40
N SER A 442 -0.05 24.33 -22.47
CA SER A 442 -0.67 23.79 -21.26
C SER A 442 0.21 22.70 -20.66
N HIS A 443 0.27 22.62 -19.34
CA HIS A 443 0.91 21.50 -18.65
C HIS A 443 0.34 20.14 -19.11
N ALA A 444 -0.94 20.09 -19.44
CA ALA A 444 -1.63 18.92 -19.97
C ALA A 444 -1.16 18.50 -21.38
N ASP A 445 -0.51 19.39 -22.12
CA ASP A 445 -0.06 19.08 -23.49
C ASP A 445 1.22 18.25 -23.53
N PHE A 446 1.93 18.18 -22.41
CA PHE A 446 3.29 17.68 -22.38
C PHE A 446 3.37 16.18 -22.07
N SER A 447 2.48 15.41 -21.82
CA SER A 447 2.70 13.97 -21.61
C SER A 447 1.40 13.19 -21.55
N ASN A 448 1.39 12.07 -22.25
CA ASN A 448 0.43 10.99 -22.03
C ASN A 448 1.19 9.66 -21.87
N ILE A 449 0.60 8.70 -21.18
CA ILE A 449 1.12 7.34 -21.09
C ILE A 449 1.17 6.74 -22.50
N GLY A 450 2.28 6.07 -22.82
CA GLY A 450 2.47 5.40 -24.11
C GLY A 450 2.87 6.29 -25.29
N ASP A 451 3.08 7.58 -25.06
CA ASP A 451 3.58 8.51 -26.07
C ASP A 451 5.08 8.77 -25.86
N ASP A 452 5.94 8.19 -26.70
CA ASP A 452 7.39 8.35 -26.63
C ASP A 452 7.87 9.81 -26.79
N ALA A 453 7.03 10.68 -27.38
CA ALA A 453 7.32 12.10 -27.50
C ALA A 453 7.18 12.84 -26.16
N ASN A 454 6.51 12.24 -25.18
CA ASN A 454 6.17 12.85 -23.91
C ASN A 454 6.85 12.13 -22.75
N ASP A 455 7.47 12.91 -21.90
CA ASP A 455 8.21 12.45 -20.75
C ASP A 455 7.46 12.84 -19.47
N VAL A 456 6.88 11.86 -18.76
CA VAL A 456 6.13 12.09 -17.50
C VAL A 456 6.96 12.81 -16.46
N PHE A 457 8.28 12.64 -16.46
CA PHE A 457 9.17 13.33 -15.55
C PHE A 457 9.34 14.82 -15.88
N CYS A 458 9.09 15.24 -17.11
CA CYS A 458 9.00 16.65 -17.43
C CYS A 458 7.75 17.30 -16.80
N LYS A 459 6.64 16.56 -16.73
CA LYS A 459 5.45 17.02 -15.98
C LYS A 459 5.66 17.03 -14.47
N LEU A 460 6.57 16.21 -13.95
CA LEU A 460 6.94 16.19 -12.54
C LEU A 460 7.72 17.45 -12.11
N VAL A 461 8.41 18.13 -13.02
CA VAL A 461 9.29 19.27 -12.71
C VAL A 461 8.63 20.31 -11.80
N PRO A 462 7.45 20.89 -12.10
CA PRO A 462 6.84 21.90 -11.23
C PRO A 462 6.51 21.37 -9.83
N PHE A 463 6.12 20.11 -9.70
CA PHE A 463 5.85 19.50 -8.39
C PHE A 463 7.13 19.37 -7.58
N TRP A 464 8.22 18.95 -8.22
CA TRP A 464 9.51 18.83 -7.56
C TRP A 464 10.12 20.20 -7.19
N GLN A 465 9.93 21.21 -8.02
CA GLN A 465 10.34 22.59 -7.71
C GLN A 465 9.69 23.14 -6.45
N LEU A 466 8.43 22.77 -6.19
CA LEU A 466 7.76 23.12 -4.93
C LEU A 466 8.44 22.45 -3.72
N GLU A 467 8.85 21.18 -3.83
CA GLU A 467 9.62 20.52 -2.77
C GLU A 467 11.01 21.14 -2.61
N LEU A 468 11.70 21.43 -3.70
CA LEU A 468 13.01 22.11 -3.64
C LEU A 468 12.90 23.43 -2.90
N TYR A 469 11.89 24.23 -3.20
CA TYR A 469 11.74 25.53 -2.56
C TYR A 469 11.25 25.44 -1.13
N PHE A 470 10.10 24.80 -0.92
CA PHE A 470 9.49 24.76 0.41
C PHE A 470 10.24 23.80 1.35
N GLY A 471 10.63 22.62 0.87
CA GLY A 471 11.35 21.61 1.64
C GLY A 471 12.82 21.98 1.85
N LYS A 472 13.58 22.10 0.76
CA LYS A 472 15.06 22.27 0.85
C LYS A 472 15.49 23.70 1.09
N VAL A 473 14.90 24.70 0.45
CA VAL A 473 15.29 26.12 0.61
C VAL A 473 14.74 26.72 1.90
N LEU A 474 13.43 26.58 2.15
CA LEU A 474 12.79 27.14 3.33
C LEU A 474 12.83 26.21 4.55
N GLY A 475 13.29 24.96 4.40
CA GLY A 475 13.43 24.00 5.47
C GLY A 475 12.10 23.51 6.06
N ARG A 476 11.02 23.57 5.29
CA ARG A 476 9.68 23.05 5.68
C ARG A 476 9.62 21.55 5.45
N THR A 477 10.43 20.78 6.19
CA THR A 477 10.52 19.33 6.01
C THR A 477 9.34 18.61 6.69
N PRO A 478 8.93 17.43 6.18
CA PRO A 478 7.85 16.63 6.76
C PRO A 478 8.09 16.23 8.23
N LEU A 479 9.37 16.12 8.64
CA LEU A 479 9.79 15.73 9.98
C LEU A 479 9.63 16.81 11.04
N GLN A 480 9.37 18.06 10.66
CA GLN A 480 9.18 19.12 11.63
C GLN A 480 7.75 19.06 12.20
N GLN A 481 7.64 18.64 13.44
CA GLN A 481 6.39 18.60 14.21
C GLN A 481 5.82 19.98 14.56
N SER A 482 6.37 21.06 14.04
CA SER A 482 5.86 22.41 14.27
C SER A 482 4.74 22.76 13.29
N ASP A 483 3.93 23.77 13.61
CA ASP A 483 2.91 24.36 12.72
C ASP A 483 3.46 24.79 11.34
N LYS A 484 4.80 24.82 11.22
CA LYS A 484 5.54 25.17 9.99
C LYS A 484 6.09 23.95 9.23
N GLY A 485 5.85 22.71 9.73
CA GLY A 485 6.34 21.49 9.10
C GLY A 485 5.66 21.22 7.76
N GLY A 486 6.47 20.93 6.75
CA GLY A 486 6.12 20.35 5.47
C GLY A 486 5.10 21.09 4.61
N PHE A 487 5.50 21.45 3.41
CA PHE A 487 4.55 21.98 2.40
C PHE A 487 3.61 20.86 1.90
N TYR A 488 4.15 19.74 1.42
CA TYR A 488 3.36 18.62 0.93
C TYR A 488 2.47 17.97 2.00
N PRO A 489 2.89 17.78 3.26
CA PRO A 489 1.99 17.36 4.33
C PRO A 489 0.67 18.14 4.38
N ASP A 490 0.72 19.46 4.22
CA ASP A 490 -0.47 20.32 4.24
C ASP A 490 -1.29 20.21 2.95
N VAL A 491 -0.63 20.10 1.80
CA VAL A 491 -1.27 19.87 0.50
C VAL A 491 -2.08 18.57 0.51
N TYR A 492 -1.49 17.50 1.00
CA TYR A 492 -2.16 16.19 1.10
C TYR A 492 -3.28 16.20 2.15
N GLU A 493 -3.08 16.87 3.28
CA GLU A 493 -4.12 16.97 4.31
C GLU A 493 -5.34 17.74 3.82
N TYR A 494 -5.14 18.83 3.10
CA TYR A 494 -6.25 19.54 2.45
C TYR A 494 -7.00 18.62 1.47
N ALA A 495 -6.28 17.90 0.60
CA ALA A 495 -6.88 17.02 -0.39
C ALA A 495 -7.68 15.88 0.26
N ARG A 496 -7.19 15.29 1.37
CA ARG A 496 -7.93 14.28 2.13
C ARG A 496 -9.27 14.79 2.66
N ASN A 497 -9.30 16.01 3.16
CA ASN A 497 -10.49 16.56 3.82
C ASN A 497 -11.46 17.26 2.85
N LYS A 498 -11.04 17.52 1.61
CA LYS A 498 -11.87 18.17 0.60
C LYS A 498 -12.86 17.19 -0.02
N ASP A 499 -14.11 17.60 -0.16
CA ASP A 499 -15.07 16.90 -0.99
C ASP A 499 -14.90 17.30 -2.45
N TYR A 500 -14.64 16.34 -3.32
CA TYR A 500 -14.48 16.50 -4.76
C TYR A 500 -15.68 15.99 -5.56
N THR A 501 -16.78 15.65 -4.90
CA THR A 501 -18.00 15.16 -5.58
C THR A 501 -18.49 16.17 -6.61
N GLY A 502 -18.66 15.72 -7.85
CA GLY A 502 -19.13 16.54 -8.96
C GLY A 502 -18.09 17.47 -9.59
N MET A 503 -16.85 17.49 -9.10
CA MET A 503 -15.76 18.25 -9.73
C MET A 503 -15.21 17.52 -10.95
N THR A 504 -14.92 18.27 -12.00
CA THR A 504 -14.22 17.78 -13.19
C THR A 504 -12.71 17.70 -12.95
N ASP A 505 -11.96 17.01 -13.83
CA ASP A 505 -10.49 16.99 -13.75
C ASP A 505 -9.87 18.40 -13.84
N GLY A 506 -10.48 19.31 -14.61
CA GLY A 506 -10.06 20.71 -14.67
C GLY A 506 -10.31 21.47 -13.37
N ASP A 507 -11.46 21.23 -12.72
CA ASP A 507 -11.74 21.78 -11.39
C ASP A 507 -10.72 21.30 -10.36
N ILE A 508 -10.36 20.00 -10.41
CA ILE A 508 -9.37 19.39 -9.50
C ILE A 508 -7.98 19.98 -9.74
N GLN A 509 -7.54 20.14 -10.99
CA GLN A 509 -6.27 20.80 -11.32
C GLN A 509 -6.21 22.23 -10.75
N LEU A 510 -7.27 23.00 -10.91
CA LEU A 510 -7.32 24.38 -10.40
C LEU A 510 -7.46 24.42 -8.87
N ASP A 511 -8.16 23.47 -8.27
CA ASP A 511 -8.20 23.34 -6.81
C ASP A 511 -6.84 22.95 -6.23
N PHE A 512 -6.04 22.12 -6.93
CA PHE A 512 -4.65 21.85 -6.55
C PHE A 512 -3.82 23.14 -6.51
N VAL A 513 -3.96 24.04 -7.49
CA VAL A 513 -3.29 25.35 -7.49
C VAL A 513 -3.71 26.18 -6.28
N TYR A 514 -5.01 26.23 -5.99
CA TYR A 514 -5.54 26.93 -4.81
C TYR A 514 -4.99 26.32 -3.51
N ASN A 515 -5.00 25.00 -3.40
CA ASN A 515 -4.45 24.26 -2.26
C ASN A 515 -2.97 24.59 -2.04
N CYS A 516 -2.16 24.59 -3.11
CA CYS A 516 -0.75 24.96 -3.01
C CYS A 516 -0.55 26.37 -2.49
N CYS A 517 -1.35 27.33 -2.96
CA CYS A 517 -1.29 28.72 -2.44
C CYS A 517 -1.66 28.78 -0.95
N LEU A 518 -2.70 28.06 -0.55
CA LEU A 518 -3.18 28.01 0.83
C LEU A 518 -2.14 27.37 1.76
N SER A 519 -1.59 26.21 1.37
CA SER A 519 -0.59 25.46 2.14
C SER A 519 0.76 26.18 2.21
N ALA A 520 1.15 26.83 1.13
CA ALA A 520 2.34 27.68 1.08
C ALA A 520 2.21 28.95 1.92
N LYS A 521 0.98 29.48 2.08
CA LYS A 521 0.67 30.83 2.53
C LYS A 521 1.34 31.89 1.63
N MET A 522 1.35 31.62 0.33
CA MET A 522 1.91 32.46 -0.73
C MET A 522 1.02 32.45 -1.95
N ASN A 523 1.00 33.54 -2.71
CA ASN A 523 0.35 33.61 -4.00
C ASN A 523 1.27 33.02 -5.08
N LEU A 524 1.00 31.78 -5.49
CA LEU A 524 1.80 31.03 -6.47
C LEU A 524 1.21 31.10 -7.90
N LEU A 525 0.25 32.00 -8.16
CA LEU A 525 -0.41 32.06 -9.48
C LEU A 525 0.58 32.23 -10.63
N ASP A 526 1.58 33.11 -10.48
CA ASP A 526 2.57 33.36 -11.55
C ASP A 526 3.39 32.10 -11.89
N PHE A 527 3.75 31.31 -10.86
CA PHE A 527 4.43 30.04 -11.03
C PHE A 527 3.56 29.04 -11.82
N PHE A 528 2.32 28.84 -11.40
CA PHE A 528 1.42 27.91 -12.06
C PHE A 528 0.97 28.38 -13.44
N GLU A 529 0.90 29.70 -13.67
CA GLU A 529 0.63 30.25 -14.99
C GLU A 529 1.75 29.92 -15.97
N LYS A 530 3.01 30.15 -15.59
CA LYS A 530 4.17 29.80 -16.41
C LYS A 530 4.27 28.31 -16.69
N TRP A 531 3.93 27.45 -15.72
CA TRP A 531 3.88 26.03 -15.89
C TRP A 531 2.62 25.51 -16.60
N GLY A 532 1.80 26.41 -17.16
CA GLY A 532 0.68 26.06 -18.01
C GLY A 532 -0.52 25.42 -17.32
N PHE A 533 -0.59 25.44 -15.96
CA PHE A 533 -1.76 24.94 -15.23
C PHE A 533 -2.99 25.83 -15.42
N LEU A 534 -2.79 27.12 -15.70
CA LEU A 534 -3.82 28.13 -15.94
C LEU A 534 -4.07 28.37 -17.42
N THR A 535 -3.37 27.68 -18.32
CA THR A 535 -3.60 27.78 -19.75
C THR A 535 -4.92 27.10 -20.10
N PRO A 536 -5.88 27.78 -20.76
CA PRO A 536 -7.13 27.16 -21.19
C PRO A 536 -6.87 25.97 -22.11
N VAL A 537 -7.53 24.83 -21.83
CA VAL A 537 -7.36 23.58 -22.56
C VAL A 537 -8.67 22.79 -22.58
N ASN A 538 -8.90 22.06 -23.66
CA ASN A 538 -9.96 21.06 -23.77
C ASN A 538 -9.38 19.86 -24.51
N LYS A 539 -8.79 18.92 -23.75
CA LYS A 539 -8.00 17.82 -24.29
C LYS A 539 -8.47 16.48 -23.75
N LYS A 540 -8.69 15.54 -24.66
CA LYS A 540 -8.91 14.15 -24.31
C LYS A 540 -7.57 13.52 -23.94
N ILE A 541 -7.48 12.96 -22.74
CA ILE A 541 -6.27 12.34 -22.18
C ILE A 541 -6.57 10.87 -21.90
N GLU A 542 -5.66 9.99 -22.31
CA GLU A 542 -5.64 8.58 -21.95
C GLU A 542 -4.60 8.37 -20.84
N ASP A 543 -5.04 7.85 -19.69
CA ASP A 543 -4.24 7.65 -18.48
C ASP A 543 -4.87 6.54 -17.64
N TYR A 544 -4.75 5.27 -18.06
CA TYR A 544 -5.47 4.08 -17.58
C TYR A 544 -7.00 4.17 -17.72
N ASP A 545 -7.52 5.34 -17.87
CA ASP A 545 -8.88 5.69 -18.23
C ASP A 545 -8.82 6.78 -19.32
N THR A 546 -9.93 7.05 -19.98
CA THR A 546 -9.99 8.10 -21.01
C THR A 546 -10.99 9.15 -20.60
N ARG A 547 -10.49 10.32 -20.23
CA ARG A 547 -11.31 11.47 -19.83
C ARG A 547 -10.86 12.76 -20.52
N THR A 548 -11.71 13.79 -20.50
CA THR A 548 -11.39 15.08 -21.06
C THR A 548 -11.03 16.06 -19.94
N LEU A 549 -9.81 16.59 -19.98
CA LEU A 549 -9.40 17.72 -19.15
C LEU A 549 -9.87 19.01 -19.81
N THR A 550 -10.72 19.76 -19.12
CA THR A 550 -11.23 21.05 -19.58
C THR A 550 -10.92 22.12 -18.55
N VAL A 551 -10.13 23.13 -18.96
CA VAL A 551 -9.88 24.36 -18.20
C VAL A 551 -10.32 25.53 -19.08
N THR A 552 -11.28 26.33 -18.62
CA THR A 552 -11.79 27.47 -19.35
C THR A 552 -11.25 28.78 -18.79
N PRO A 553 -11.26 29.90 -19.57
CA PRO A 553 -10.89 31.21 -19.05
C PRO A 553 -11.70 31.62 -17.80
N ASP A 554 -12.99 31.35 -17.78
CA ASP A 554 -13.87 31.70 -16.63
C ASP A 554 -13.45 30.92 -15.35
N MET A 555 -13.07 29.64 -15.49
CA MET A 555 -12.56 28.86 -14.36
C MET A 555 -11.25 29.43 -13.82
N VAL A 556 -10.36 29.86 -14.71
CA VAL A 556 -9.08 30.48 -14.34
C VAL A 556 -9.31 31.82 -13.65
N ASP A 557 -10.21 32.66 -14.16
CA ASP A 557 -10.54 33.95 -13.54
C ASP A 557 -11.17 33.77 -12.15
N ALA A 558 -12.03 32.77 -11.99
CA ALA A 558 -12.59 32.43 -10.69
C ALA A 558 -11.49 31.97 -9.70
N LEU A 559 -10.54 31.16 -10.14
CA LEU A 559 -9.38 30.75 -9.33
C LEU A 559 -8.53 31.97 -8.93
N ARG A 560 -8.21 32.86 -9.88
CA ARG A 560 -7.42 34.06 -9.61
C ARG A 560 -8.09 34.94 -8.57
N HIS A 561 -9.40 35.15 -8.71
CA HIS A 561 -10.18 35.90 -7.73
C HIS A 561 -10.12 35.26 -6.34
N LYS A 562 -10.28 33.92 -6.26
CA LYS A 562 -10.23 33.14 -5.01
C LYS A 562 -8.85 33.22 -4.34
N VAL A 563 -7.76 33.08 -5.10
CA VAL A 563 -6.39 33.16 -4.56
C VAL A 563 -6.04 34.58 -4.12
N ASN A 564 -6.39 35.59 -4.93
CA ASN A 564 -6.14 37.00 -4.57
C ASN A 564 -6.90 37.38 -3.29
N GLY A 565 -8.08 36.80 -3.08
CA GLY A 565 -8.87 37.00 -1.85
C GLY A 565 -8.19 36.48 -0.58
N LEU A 566 -7.18 35.61 -0.68
CA LEU A 566 -6.39 35.18 0.47
C LEU A 566 -5.45 36.26 1.02
N GLY A 567 -5.14 37.28 0.22
CA GLY A 567 -4.25 38.38 0.61
C GLY A 567 -2.79 37.97 0.81
N TYR A 568 -2.37 36.84 0.27
CA TYR A 568 -0.99 36.35 0.40
C TYR A 568 -0.07 37.07 -0.60
N SER A 569 1.16 37.40 -0.15
CA SER A 569 2.22 37.92 -1.01
C SER A 569 2.75 36.87 -1.97
N LYS A 570 3.28 37.32 -3.10
CA LYS A 570 4.03 36.46 -4.02
C LYS A 570 5.39 36.11 -3.44
N PRO A 571 6.02 34.97 -3.87
CA PRO A 571 7.43 34.72 -3.59
C PRO A 571 8.32 35.87 -4.09
N ASP A 572 9.35 36.19 -3.33
CA ASP A 572 10.35 37.22 -3.72
C ASP A 572 11.30 36.74 -4.83
N VAL A 573 11.19 35.46 -5.23
CA VAL A 573 12.06 34.80 -6.21
C VAL A 573 11.25 34.08 -7.25
N ALA A 574 11.80 33.91 -8.45
CA ALA A 574 11.19 33.14 -9.53
C ALA A 574 11.37 31.63 -9.28
N LEU A 575 10.32 30.94 -8.84
CA LEU A 575 10.38 29.51 -8.48
C LEU A 575 10.51 28.60 -9.69
N GLU A 576 9.99 28.99 -10.83
CA GLU A 576 9.96 28.20 -12.07
C GLU A 576 11.34 27.84 -12.62
N TYR A 577 12.40 28.46 -12.11
CA TYR A 577 13.79 28.20 -12.54
C TYR A 577 14.64 27.48 -11.50
N ILE A 578 14.09 27.13 -10.34
CA ILE A 578 14.79 26.32 -9.35
C ILE A 578 15.03 24.90 -9.86
N SER A 579 16.20 24.36 -9.58
CA SER A 579 16.58 22.99 -9.91
C SER A 579 17.47 22.39 -8.81
N ASP A 580 17.75 21.09 -8.88
CA ASP A 580 18.65 20.42 -7.94
C ASP A 580 20.08 21.03 -7.96
N ASN A 581 20.48 21.62 -9.07
CA ASN A 581 21.77 22.30 -9.19
C ASN A 581 21.74 23.76 -8.72
N SER A 582 20.58 24.38 -8.56
CA SER A 582 20.48 25.81 -8.27
C SER A 582 19.85 26.16 -6.91
N PHE A 583 19.20 25.20 -6.22
CA PHE A 583 18.47 25.49 -4.98
C PHE A 583 19.37 26.06 -3.85
N GLU A 584 20.66 25.75 -3.83
CA GLU A 584 21.61 26.35 -2.89
C GLU A 584 21.77 27.87 -3.08
N LEU A 585 21.65 28.37 -4.33
CA LEU A 585 21.62 29.80 -4.60
C LEU A 585 20.37 30.47 -4.01
N TYR A 586 19.23 29.80 -4.07
CA TYR A 586 17.99 30.25 -3.44
C TYR A 586 18.11 30.28 -1.90
N LYS A 587 18.81 29.32 -1.29
CA LYS A 587 19.09 29.33 0.15
C LYS A 587 19.91 30.53 0.59
N SER A 588 20.83 31.00 -0.23
CA SER A 588 21.65 32.19 0.06
C SER A 588 20.87 33.49 0.04
N ARG A 589 19.55 33.43 -0.26
CA ARG A 589 18.63 34.57 -0.44
C ARG A 589 19.09 35.56 -1.51
N ALA A 590 19.90 35.12 -2.48
CA ALA A 590 20.14 35.89 -3.68
C ALA A 590 18.82 36.08 -4.43
N SER A 591 18.51 37.33 -4.83
CA SER A 591 17.32 37.58 -5.66
C SER A 591 17.50 36.85 -6.99
N VAL A 592 16.59 35.91 -7.28
CA VAL A 592 16.48 35.29 -8.59
C VAL A 592 15.49 36.13 -9.40
N VAL A 593 16.03 36.95 -10.27
CA VAL A 593 15.25 37.87 -11.13
C VAL A 593 15.65 37.65 -12.58
N ALA A 594 14.79 38.07 -13.50
CA ALA A 594 15.12 38.07 -14.92
C ALA A 594 16.37 38.91 -15.16
N GLY A 595 17.37 38.34 -15.82
CA GLY A 595 18.60 39.03 -16.14
C GLY A 595 18.34 40.17 -17.13
N SER A 596 18.90 41.35 -16.85
CA SER A 596 18.77 42.54 -17.73
C SER A 596 20.00 42.83 -18.57
N HIS A 597 21.09 42.04 -18.39
CA HIS A 597 22.39 42.35 -18.96
C HIS A 597 22.96 41.31 -19.92
N ALA A 598 22.17 40.32 -20.34
CA ALA A 598 22.62 39.37 -21.33
C ALA A 598 22.48 39.98 -22.72
N THR A 599 23.59 40.46 -23.29
CA THR A 599 23.70 40.58 -24.73
C THR A 599 24.13 39.25 -25.26
N HIS A 600 23.24 38.50 -25.89
CA HIS A 600 23.62 37.36 -26.70
C HIS A 600 23.71 37.84 -28.16
N THR A 601 24.81 37.59 -28.79
CA THR A 601 24.90 37.63 -30.24
C THR A 601 24.52 36.24 -30.77
N ALA A 602 23.27 35.87 -30.68
CA ALA A 602 22.79 34.71 -31.40
C ALA A 602 22.36 35.14 -32.79
N LYS A 603 22.83 34.47 -33.79
CA LYS A 603 22.14 34.43 -35.08
C LYS A 603 20.76 33.86 -34.79
N SER A 604 19.73 34.53 -35.26
CA SER A 604 18.31 34.27 -35.02
C SER A 604 17.98 32.79 -34.88
N PHE A 605 17.47 32.41 -33.71
CA PHE A 605 16.74 31.15 -33.59
C PHE A 605 15.44 31.29 -34.36
N THR A 606 15.25 30.47 -35.40
CA THR A 606 13.95 30.33 -36.01
C THR A 606 13.10 29.44 -35.11
N GLU A 607 11.98 29.97 -34.67
CA GLU A 607 11.01 29.27 -33.82
C GLU A 607 10.76 27.85 -34.34
N GLY A 608 10.93 26.83 -33.45
CA GLY A 608 10.63 25.43 -33.76
C GLY A 608 11.73 24.63 -34.48
N LYS A 609 12.97 25.10 -34.55
CA LYS A 609 14.09 24.33 -35.11
C LYS A 609 15.28 24.18 -34.14
N THR A 610 15.65 22.94 -33.90
CA THR A 610 16.83 22.49 -33.14
C THR A 610 18.15 22.65 -33.91
N GLU A 611 18.24 23.53 -34.90
CA GLU A 611 19.38 23.64 -35.83
C GLU A 611 20.60 24.37 -35.27
N ALA A 612 20.58 24.81 -34.01
CA ALA A 612 21.73 25.47 -33.38
C ALA A 612 22.65 24.51 -32.60
N ILE A 613 22.53 23.21 -32.80
CA ILE A 613 23.43 22.22 -32.21
C ILE A 613 24.81 22.36 -32.87
N GLY A 614 25.77 22.94 -32.12
CA GLY A 614 27.14 23.14 -32.53
C GLY A 614 27.61 24.59 -32.71
N GLU A 615 26.76 25.60 -32.54
CA GLU A 615 27.19 26.99 -32.48
C GLU A 615 27.48 27.43 -31.05
N ALA A 616 28.64 28.02 -30.79
CA ALA A 616 28.98 28.57 -29.49
C ALA A 616 28.17 29.83 -29.21
N ILE A 617 27.34 29.82 -28.19
CA ILE A 617 26.71 31.02 -27.66
C ILE A 617 27.62 31.62 -26.61
N THR A 618 28.14 32.81 -26.88
CA THR A 618 28.94 33.55 -25.90
C THR A 618 28.04 34.46 -25.08
N ILE A 619 27.93 34.15 -23.78
CA ILE A 619 27.15 34.94 -22.82
C ILE A 619 28.14 35.68 -21.93
N GLN A 620 28.05 37.03 -21.88
CA GLN A 620 28.94 37.87 -21.10
C GLN A 620 28.17 38.63 -20.01
N GLY A 621 28.83 38.86 -18.87
CA GLY A 621 28.29 39.70 -17.79
C GLY A 621 27.31 39.01 -16.85
N TRP A 622 27.14 37.71 -16.95
CA TRP A 622 26.24 36.95 -16.10
C TRP A 622 26.87 36.62 -14.75
N LYS A 623 26.10 36.85 -13.69
CA LYS A 623 26.46 36.42 -12.34
C LYS A 623 25.32 35.61 -11.77
N ASN A 624 25.63 34.49 -11.12
CA ASN A 624 24.67 33.63 -10.42
C ASN A 624 23.48 33.17 -11.31
N VAL A 625 23.79 32.74 -12.53
CA VAL A 625 22.78 32.25 -13.46
C VAL A 625 22.19 30.93 -12.95
N VAL A 626 20.88 30.84 -12.80
CA VAL A 626 20.17 29.62 -12.39
C VAL A 626 19.50 28.90 -13.57
N ALA A 627 19.12 29.64 -14.62
CA ALA A 627 18.62 29.13 -15.89
C ALA A 627 18.92 30.10 -17.03
N TYR A 628 19.06 29.60 -18.27
CA TYR A 628 19.26 30.40 -19.49
C TYR A 628 18.64 29.72 -20.71
#